data_d7b2497f191a591d973d8e1282b20e83
#
_entry.id   d7b2497f191a591d973d8e1282b20e83
#
_cell.length_a   1.000
_cell.length_b   1.000
_cell.length_c   1.000
_cell.angle_alpha   90.00
_cell.angle_beta   90.00
_cell.angle_gamma   90.00
#
_symmetry.space_group_name_H-M   'P 1'
#
loop_
_entity.id
_entity.type
_entity.pdbx_description
1 polymer ?
#
loop_
_entity_poly.entity_id
_entity_poly.type
_entity_poly.pdbx_seq_one_letter_code
_entity_poly.pdbx_strand_id
1 'polypeptide(L)'
;DRFGDDGADTFGHIAMACARGDADRPGERSGALAIPNLSALGLVHAAANSRGQWPDGLPVVTPVGAWGYAVESSRGKDTPSGHWEMAGLPVEFDWGYFPDTVPCFPPQLIDRLIAEGNLPGVLGNCHASGTAIIDELGEEHIASGAPIVYTSADSVFQIAAHEEYFGLDKLYALCTLARGLVDEWQIGRVIARPFTGSRKGAFQRTGNRRDYTTPPHGPTLLDRLMEDGGEVISVGKVADIFAGRGISKTIKADGNQALFDATLDALSTAHDHTLIFTNFVDFDMLYGHRRDVTGYALALEAFDRRLPELQACLKTDDLVLATADHGCDPTYPGHDHTREHVPVLVSGPRCCPVELGERQGFADMGQTLAAYFGLNPLNNGTSFLKQITLESPS
;
A
#
# COMPACT_ATOMS: atom_id res chain seq x y z
N ASP A 1 -18.48 7.87 -9.84
CA ASP A 1 -17.06 7.76 -9.44
C ASP A 1 -16.17 8.57 -10.39
N ARG A 2 -15.28 9.41 -9.84
CA ARG A 2 -14.37 10.27 -10.63
C ARG A 2 -13.25 9.51 -11.35
N PHE A 3 -13.02 8.26 -11.00
CA PHE A 3 -11.98 7.39 -11.59
C PHE A 3 -12.54 6.50 -12.71
N GLY A 4 -13.87 6.41 -12.85
CA GLY A 4 -14.54 5.53 -13.81
C GLY A 4 -14.45 4.06 -13.42
N ASP A 5 -14.29 3.76 -12.13
CA ASP A 5 -14.15 2.41 -11.59
C ASP A 5 -15.53 1.79 -11.23
N ASP A 6 -16.60 2.33 -11.80
CA ASP A 6 -17.97 1.83 -11.58
C ASP A 6 -18.07 0.34 -11.91
N GLY A 7 -18.54 -0.43 -10.93
CA GLY A 7 -18.67 -1.88 -11.05
C GLY A 7 -17.44 -2.69 -10.60
N ALA A 8 -16.32 -2.05 -10.22
CA ALA A 8 -15.20 -2.77 -9.60
C ALA A 8 -15.64 -3.41 -8.27
N ASP A 9 -15.19 -4.63 -8.04
CA ASP A 9 -15.50 -5.43 -6.84
C ASP A 9 -14.47 -6.52 -6.66
N THR A 10 -13.29 -6.15 -6.17
CA THR A 10 -12.14 -7.06 -6.03
C THR A 10 -12.55 -8.37 -5.37
N PHE A 11 -13.18 -8.30 -4.20
CA PHE A 11 -13.53 -9.51 -3.44
C PHE A 11 -14.72 -10.27 -4.07
N GLY A 12 -15.77 -9.57 -4.46
CA GLY A 12 -16.97 -10.20 -5.05
C GLY A 12 -16.69 -10.86 -6.38
N HIS A 13 -15.87 -10.25 -7.24
CA HIS A 13 -15.49 -10.84 -8.52
C HIS A 13 -14.57 -12.06 -8.37
N ILE A 14 -13.65 -12.04 -7.41
CA ILE A 14 -12.85 -13.24 -7.09
C ILE A 14 -13.74 -14.36 -6.57
N ALA A 15 -14.67 -14.08 -5.65
CA ALA A 15 -15.61 -15.07 -5.14
C ALA A 15 -16.47 -15.67 -6.26
N MET A 16 -16.98 -14.82 -7.14
CA MET A 16 -17.79 -15.23 -8.31
C MET A 16 -16.98 -16.09 -9.28
N ALA A 17 -15.74 -15.72 -9.60
CA ALA A 17 -14.86 -16.50 -10.48
C ALA A 17 -14.57 -17.88 -9.87
N CYS A 18 -14.34 -17.96 -8.57
CA CYS A 18 -14.16 -19.22 -7.85
C CYS A 18 -15.44 -20.09 -7.90
N ALA A 19 -16.60 -19.50 -7.62
CA ALA A 19 -17.86 -20.24 -7.63
C ALA A 19 -18.22 -20.81 -9.01
N ARG A 20 -17.80 -20.13 -10.09
CA ARG A 20 -17.99 -20.56 -11.48
C ARG A 20 -16.93 -21.55 -11.98
N GLY A 21 -15.84 -21.72 -11.26
CA GLY A 21 -14.69 -22.52 -11.67
C GLY A 21 -13.71 -21.78 -12.61
N ASP A 22 -13.94 -20.48 -12.88
CA ASP A 22 -13.07 -19.67 -13.75
C ASP A 22 -11.69 -19.44 -13.11
N ALA A 23 -11.62 -19.51 -11.79
CA ALA A 23 -10.37 -19.40 -11.03
C ALA A 23 -9.76 -20.77 -10.67
N ASP A 24 -10.25 -21.88 -11.20
CA ASP A 24 -9.69 -23.20 -10.93
C ASP A 24 -8.34 -23.38 -11.61
N ARG A 25 -7.43 -24.04 -10.90
CA ARG A 25 -6.09 -24.38 -11.42
C ARG A 25 -5.77 -25.82 -11.01
N PRO A 26 -5.61 -26.76 -11.95
CA PRO A 26 -5.39 -28.16 -11.66
C PRO A 26 -4.22 -28.39 -10.71
N GLY A 27 -4.44 -29.12 -9.61
CA GLY A 27 -3.43 -29.42 -8.61
C GLY A 27 -3.15 -28.32 -7.58
N GLU A 28 -3.75 -27.14 -7.74
CA GLU A 28 -3.55 -26.00 -6.82
C GLU A 28 -4.83 -25.60 -6.08
N ARG A 29 -5.92 -25.32 -6.81
CA ARG A 29 -7.22 -24.99 -6.21
C ARG A 29 -8.38 -25.36 -7.13
N SER A 30 -9.57 -25.59 -6.54
CA SER A 30 -10.82 -25.80 -7.26
C SER A 30 -12.04 -25.47 -6.41
N GLY A 31 -13.13 -25.08 -7.07
CA GLY A 31 -14.42 -24.80 -6.45
C GLY A 31 -14.50 -23.41 -5.80
N ALA A 32 -15.47 -23.21 -4.91
CA ALA A 32 -15.71 -21.95 -4.24
C ALA A 32 -14.50 -21.49 -3.42
N LEU A 33 -14.39 -20.18 -3.19
CA LEU A 33 -13.30 -19.58 -2.41
C LEU A 33 -13.35 -20.08 -0.94
N ALA A 34 -12.26 -20.65 -0.46
CA ALA A 34 -12.17 -21.28 0.85
C ALA A 34 -11.51 -20.37 1.89
N ILE A 35 -12.31 -19.50 2.53
CA ILE A 35 -11.85 -18.50 3.51
C ILE A 35 -12.68 -18.53 4.81
N PRO A 36 -12.75 -19.68 5.51
CA PRO A 36 -13.60 -19.82 6.69
C PRO A 36 -13.26 -18.86 7.83
N ASN A 37 -11.98 -18.51 8.02
CA ASN A 37 -11.54 -17.63 9.10
C ASN A 37 -11.86 -16.16 8.81
N LEU A 38 -11.60 -15.66 7.60
CA LEU A 38 -12.01 -14.33 7.17
C LEU A 38 -13.53 -14.18 7.16
N SER A 39 -14.25 -15.24 6.77
CA SER A 39 -15.72 -15.29 6.87
C SER A 39 -16.19 -15.18 8.32
N ALA A 40 -15.55 -15.89 9.24
CA ALA A 40 -15.82 -15.80 10.67
C ALA A 40 -15.47 -14.41 11.25
N LEU A 41 -14.48 -13.70 10.71
CA LEU A 41 -14.19 -12.31 11.06
C LEU A 41 -15.20 -11.31 10.47
N GLY A 42 -16.09 -11.75 9.56
CA GLY A 42 -17.16 -10.94 9.01
C GLY A 42 -16.89 -10.35 7.62
N LEU A 43 -15.82 -10.76 6.90
CA LEU A 43 -15.49 -10.24 5.56
C LEU A 43 -16.66 -10.39 4.58
N VAL A 44 -17.29 -11.56 4.57
CA VAL A 44 -18.42 -11.84 3.65
C VAL A 44 -19.64 -10.96 3.97
N HIS A 45 -19.88 -10.66 5.26
CA HIS A 45 -20.94 -9.76 5.69
C HIS A 45 -20.63 -8.31 5.31
N ALA A 46 -19.37 -7.86 5.49
CA ALA A 46 -18.93 -6.54 5.07
C ALA A 46 -19.12 -6.32 3.57
N ALA A 47 -18.73 -7.32 2.75
CA ALA A 47 -18.92 -7.30 1.31
C ALA A 47 -20.41 -7.30 0.93
N ALA A 48 -21.23 -8.15 1.57
CA ALA A 48 -22.67 -8.21 1.31
C ALA A 48 -23.37 -6.89 1.62
N ASN A 49 -23.03 -6.23 2.73
CA ASN A 49 -23.60 -4.94 3.11
C ASN A 49 -23.14 -3.81 2.17
N SER A 50 -21.86 -3.82 1.79
CA SER A 50 -21.29 -2.83 0.86
C SER A 50 -21.96 -2.89 -0.52
N ARG A 51 -22.24 -4.10 -1.01
CA ARG A 51 -22.79 -4.34 -2.37
C ARG A 51 -24.30 -4.52 -2.41
N GLY A 52 -24.93 -4.74 -1.26
CA GLY A 52 -26.36 -5.12 -1.20
C GLY A 52 -26.64 -6.54 -1.75
N GLN A 53 -25.59 -7.35 -1.94
CA GLN A 53 -25.68 -8.69 -2.50
C GLN A 53 -24.66 -9.61 -1.81
N TRP A 54 -25.09 -10.84 -1.51
CA TRP A 54 -24.20 -11.88 -0.93
C TRP A 54 -23.19 -12.37 -1.98
N PRO A 55 -21.89 -12.44 -1.65
CA PRO A 55 -20.87 -12.95 -2.57
C PRO A 55 -21.11 -14.41 -2.95
N ASP A 56 -20.92 -14.71 -4.24
CA ASP A 56 -21.23 -16.02 -4.82
C ASP A 56 -20.40 -17.15 -4.18
N GLY A 57 -21.04 -18.28 -3.92
CA GLY A 57 -20.37 -19.50 -3.45
C GLY A 57 -19.91 -19.48 -1.99
N LEU A 58 -20.12 -18.38 -1.26
CA LEU A 58 -19.69 -18.27 0.13
C LEU A 58 -20.83 -18.57 1.11
N PRO A 59 -20.58 -19.36 2.18
CA PRO A 59 -21.60 -19.71 3.16
C PRO A 59 -21.93 -18.52 4.07
N VAL A 60 -23.16 -18.48 4.58
CA VAL A 60 -23.54 -17.59 5.67
C VAL A 60 -23.01 -18.17 6.98
N VAL A 61 -22.15 -17.41 7.66
CA VAL A 61 -21.61 -17.78 8.97
C VAL A 61 -21.88 -16.65 9.98
N THR A 62 -22.02 -16.98 11.25
CA THR A 62 -22.15 -15.94 12.29
C THR A 62 -20.78 -15.35 12.58
N PRO A 63 -20.57 -14.03 12.41
CA PRO A 63 -19.30 -13.40 12.72
C PRO A 63 -18.93 -13.51 14.21
N VAL A 64 -17.64 -13.69 14.48
CA VAL A 64 -17.07 -13.69 15.84
C VAL A 64 -16.27 -12.43 16.14
N GLY A 65 -16.00 -11.60 15.14
CA GLY A 65 -15.36 -10.30 15.25
C GLY A 65 -16.33 -9.15 14.97
N ALA A 66 -15.86 -7.93 15.15
CA ALA A 66 -16.58 -6.74 14.68
C ALA A 66 -16.26 -6.51 13.21
N TRP A 67 -17.26 -6.10 12.42
CA TRP A 67 -17.13 -6.02 10.97
C TRP A 67 -17.96 -4.90 10.37
N GLY A 68 -17.47 -4.33 9.30
CA GLY A 68 -18.10 -3.30 8.50
C GLY A 68 -17.26 -3.01 7.27
N TYR A 69 -17.52 -1.89 6.63
CA TYR A 69 -16.75 -1.41 5.50
C TYR A 69 -16.55 0.10 5.58
N ALA A 70 -15.51 0.60 4.91
CA ALA A 70 -15.19 2.02 4.88
C ALA A 70 -15.14 2.56 3.46
N VAL A 71 -15.60 3.79 3.31
CA VAL A 71 -15.50 4.59 2.09
C VAL A 71 -14.23 5.43 2.19
N GLU A 72 -13.37 5.40 1.21
CA GLU A 72 -12.18 6.25 1.19
C GLU A 72 -12.57 7.72 0.97
N SER A 73 -12.13 8.62 1.84
CA SER A 73 -12.36 10.07 1.71
C SER A 73 -11.23 10.80 0.98
N SER A 74 -10.03 10.21 0.96
CA SER A 74 -8.88 10.71 0.20
C SER A 74 -9.21 10.86 -1.28
N ARG A 75 -8.54 11.82 -1.94
CA ARG A 75 -8.74 12.05 -3.37
C ARG A 75 -8.02 11.06 -4.27
N GLY A 76 -7.00 10.35 -3.78
CA GLY A 76 -6.32 9.27 -4.48
C GLY A 76 -7.06 7.93 -4.38
N LYS A 77 -6.57 6.94 -5.11
CA LYS A 77 -6.87 5.51 -4.96
C LYS A 77 -5.55 4.72 -4.92
N ASP A 78 -4.52 5.36 -4.44
CA ASP A 78 -3.15 4.87 -4.39
C ASP A 78 -2.77 4.46 -2.97
N THR A 79 -1.75 3.64 -2.86
CA THR A 79 -1.25 3.10 -1.58
C THR A 79 -0.97 4.17 -0.52
N PRO A 80 -0.27 5.30 -0.81
CA PRO A 80 -0.11 6.36 0.18
C PRO A 80 -1.42 6.97 0.65
N SER A 81 -2.37 7.24 -0.25
CA SER A 81 -3.67 7.83 0.09
C SER A 81 -4.44 6.95 1.08
N GLY A 82 -4.56 5.65 0.81
CA GLY A 82 -5.25 4.72 1.70
C GLY A 82 -4.53 4.56 3.05
N HIS A 83 -3.21 4.36 3.03
CA HIS A 83 -2.44 4.16 4.27
C HIS A 83 -2.41 5.39 5.18
N TRP A 84 -2.25 6.60 4.60
CA TRP A 84 -2.26 7.81 5.42
C TRP A 84 -3.63 8.10 5.97
N GLU A 85 -4.69 7.86 5.18
CA GLU A 85 -6.05 8.03 5.67
C GLU A 85 -6.38 7.07 6.81
N MET A 86 -6.04 5.76 6.70
CA MET A 86 -6.26 4.82 7.79
C MET A 86 -5.42 5.13 9.03
N ALA A 87 -4.35 5.92 8.90
CA ALA A 87 -3.59 6.47 10.01
C ALA A 87 -4.10 7.86 10.46
N GLY A 88 -5.31 8.27 10.04
CA GLY A 88 -5.98 9.50 10.46
C GLY A 88 -5.65 10.75 9.65
N LEU A 89 -5.00 10.61 8.49
CA LEU A 89 -4.58 11.75 7.66
C LEU A 89 -5.07 11.59 6.21
N PRO A 90 -6.33 11.94 5.89
CA PRO A 90 -6.84 11.90 4.53
C PRO A 90 -6.04 12.81 3.58
N VAL A 91 -5.85 12.35 2.34
CA VAL A 91 -5.22 13.13 1.27
C VAL A 91 -6.27 13.94 0.54
N GLU A 92 -6.37 15.23 0.85
CA GLU A 92 -7.39 16.14 0.31
C GLU A 92 -6.96 16.86 -0.97
N PHE A 93 -5.75 16.63 -1.44
CA PHE A 93 -5.19 17.19 -2.67
C PHE A 93 -5.07 16.12 -3.75
N ASP A 94 -5.02 16.55 -5.01
CA ASP A 94 -4.74 15.66 -6.13
C ASP A 94 -3.23 15.51 -6.30
N TRP A 95 -2.76 14.27 -6.48
CA TRP A 95 -1.38 14.06 -6.88
C TRP A 95 -1.11 14.70 -8.25
N GLY A 96 0.06 15.27 -8.41
CA GLY A 96 0.51 15.82 -9.68
C GLY A 96 0.94 14.73 -10.64
N TYR A 97 0.74 14.97 -11.92
CA TYR A 97 1.20 14.11 -13.00
C TYR A 97 1.87 14.96 -14.06
N PHE A 98 2.94 14.46 -14.63
CA PHE A 98 3.57 15.12 -15.74
C PHE A 98 2.83 14.79 -17.05
N PRO A 99 2.65 15.76 -17.95
CA PRO A 99 1.93 15.54 -19.21
C PRO A 99 2.69 14.59 -20.14
N ASP A 100 1.96 13.83 -20.94
CA ASP A 100 2.55 12.98 -21.98
C ASP A 100 2.95 13.81 -23.22
N THR A 101 3.95 14.65 -23.01
CA THR A 101 4.57 15.50 -24.04
C THR A 101 6.09 15.35 -24.00
N VAL A 102 6.78 15.84 -25.00
CA VAL A 102 8.25 15.91 -25.03
C VAL A 102 8.65 17.35 -25.33
N PRO A 103 9.28 18.04 -24.37
CA PRO A 103 9.59 17.65 -22.99
C PRO A 103 8.33 17.51 -22.10
N CYS A 104 8.38 16.62 -21.10
CA CYS A 104 7.25 16.40 -20.17
C CYS A 104 7.42 17.19 -18.86
N PHE A 105 8.65 17.46 -18.43
CA PHE A 105 8.90 18.16 -17.17
C PHE A 105 8.91 19.66 -17.34
N PRO A 106 8.40 20.44 -16.36
CA PRO A 106 8.49 21.89 -16.34
C PRO A 106 9.95 22.35 -16.49
N PRO A 107 10.25 23.35 -17.34
CA PRO A 107 11.61 23.87 -17.51
C PRO A 107 12.25 24.28 -16.19
N GLN A 108 11.49 24.91 -15.29
CA GLN A 108 11.99 25.35 -13.98
C GLN A 108 12.48 24.20 -13.11
N LEU A 109 11.82 23.02 -13.16
CA LEU A 109 12.26 21.82 -12.46
C LEU A 109 13.60 21.32 -13.00
N ILE A 110 13.73 21.25 -14.32
CA ILE A 110 14.93 20.76 -14.98
C ILE A 110 16.10 21.72 -14.77
N ASP A 111 15.89 23.03 -14.92
CA ASP A 111 16.91 24.05 -14.71
C ASP A 111 17.45 24.01 -13.28
N ARG A 112 16.56 23.90 -12.28
CA ARG A 112 16.95 23.77 -10.88
C ARG A 112 17.69 22.46 -10.63
N LEU A 113 17.21 21.34 -11.17
CA LEU A 113 17.87 20.04 -11.01
C LEU A 113 19.30 20.06 -11.56
N ILE A 114 19.51 20.68 -12.72
CA ILE A 114 20.83 20.83 -13.34
C ILE A 114 21.72 21.74 -12.49
N ALA A 115 21.22 22.90 -12.10
CA ALA A 115 22.01 23.90 -11.35
C ALA A 115 22.37 23.39 -9.95
N GLU A 116 21.39 22.95 -9.16
CA GLU A 116 21.58 22.51 -7.77
C GLU A 116 22.26 21.13 -7.70
N GLY A 117 22.03 20.25 -8.69
CA GLY A 117 22.68 18.94 -8.84
C GLY A 117 24.08 19.01 -9.47
N ASN A 118 24.54 20.19 -9.90
CA ASN A 118 25.80 20.37 -10.62
C ASN A 118 25.98 19.37 -11.77
N LEU A 119 24.96 19.31 -12.65
CA LEU A 119 24.90 18.36 -13.76
C LEU A 119 25.33 19.02 -15.08
N PRO A 120 25.91 18.25 -16.02
CA PRO A 120 26.19 18.76 -17.37
C PRO A 120 24.93 18.98 -18.21
N GLY A 121 23.79 18.43 -17.78
CA GLY A 121 22.51 18.44 -18.43
C GLY A 121 21.68 17.23 -17.97
N VAL A 122 20.57 16.96 -18.65
CA VAL A 122 19.74 15.76 -18.46
C VAL A 122 19.41 15.15 -19.82
N LEU A 123 19.18 13.85 -19.86
CA LEU A 123 18.71 13.10 -21.02
C LEU A 123 17.27 12.62 -20.80
N GLY A 124 16.54 12.32 -21.87
CA GLY A 124 15.17 11.83 -21.82
C GLY A 124 14.14 12.95 -21.73
N ASN A 125 13.66 13.29 -20.52
CA ASN A 125 12.60 14.27 -20.29
C ASN A 125 11.29 13.91 -21.02
N CYS A 126 10.85 12.66 -20.87
CA CYS A 126 9.67 12.09 -21.55
C CYS A 126 9.01 10.99 -20.73
N HIS A 127 7.82 10.57 -21.15
CA HIS A 127 7.22 9.31 -20.70
C HIS A 127 7.93 8.13 -21.33
N ALA A 128 8.37 7.16 -20.53
CA ALA A 128 9.06 5.98 -21.03
C ALA A 128 8.99 4.76 -20.10
N SER A 129 9.15 3.58 -20.70
CA SER A 129 9.54 2.38 -19.95
C SER A 129 11.00 2.49 -19.51
N GLY A 130 11.27 2.25 -18.22
CA GLY A 130 12.62 2.38 -17.69
C GLY A 130 13.67 1.46 -18.33
N THR A 131 13.27 0.29 -18.84
CA THR A 131 14.19 -0.60 -19.59
C THR A 131 14.47 -0.05 -20.99
N ALA A 132 13.45 0.44 -21.67
CA ALA A 132 13.59 0.96 -23.03
C ALA A 132 14.45 2.23 -23.05
N ILE A 133 14.18 3.19 -22.16
CA ILE A 133 14.91 4.47 -22.17
C ILE A 133 16.38 4.30 -21.74
N ILE A 134 16.66 3.37 -20.82
CA ILE A 134 18.04 3.04 -20.43
C ILE A 134 18.78 2.41 -21.62
N ASP A 135 18.13 1.54 -22.37
CA ASP A 135 18.75 0.92 -23.56
C ASP A 135 18.97 1.92 -24.70
N GLU A 136 18.09 2.91 -24.81
CA GLU A 136 18.20 3.97 -25.81
C GLU A 136 19.28 5.00 -25.48
N LEU A 137 19.31 5.50 -24.24
CA LEU A 137 20.14 6.64 -23.84
C LEU A 137 21.35 6.28 -22.98
N GLY A 138 21.56 4.98 -22.67
CA GLY A 138 22.61 4.56 -21.75
C GLY A 138 24.03 4.85 -22.24
N GLU A 139 24.31 4.72 -23.55
CA GLU A 139 25.62 5.07 -24.12
C GLU A 139 25.87 6.58 -24.07
N GLU A 140 24.86 7.40 -24.37
CA GLU A 140 24.96 8.85 -24.30
C GLU A 140 25.13 9.32 -22.84
N HIS A 141 24.42 8.67 -21.89
CA HIS A 141 24.59 8.90 -20.46
C HIS A 141 26.04 8.65 -20.01
N ILE A 142 26.64 7.54 -20.42
CA ILE A 142 28.03 7.21 -20.08
C ILE A 142 29.00 8.25 -20.68
N ALA A 143 28.76 8.66 -21.91
CA ALA A 143 29.63 9.61 -22.62
C ALA A 143 29.53 11.04 -22.08
N SER A 144 28.32 11.52 -21.73
CA SER A 144 28.06 12.90 -21.31
C SER A 144 28.12 13.09 -19.79
N GLY A 145 27.88 12.05 -19.00
CA GLY A 145 27.68 12.15 -17.57
C GLY A 145 26.33 12.76 -17.17
N ALA A 146 25.42 13.03 -18.12
CA ALA A 146 24.09 13.55 -17.86
C ALA A 146 23.14 12.42 -17.45
N PRO A 147 22.41 12.51 -16.31
CA PRO A 147 21.47 11.48 -15.90
C PRO A 147 20.26 11.45 -16.84
N ILE A 148 19.63 10.27 -16.94
CA ILE A 148 18.41 10.07 -17.72
C ILE A 148 17.21 10.34 -16.79
N VAL A 149 16.39 11.34 -17.12
CA VAL A 149 15.17 11.68 -16.39
C VAL A 149 13.94 11.33 -17.21
N TYR A 150 12.97 10.68 -16.60
CA TYR A 150 11.75 10.24 -17.27
C TYR A 150 10.60 10.02 -16.27
N THR A 151 9.40 9.89 -16.78
CA THR A 151 8.21 9.57 -16.00
C THR A 151 7.42 8.40 -16.61
N SER A 152 6.34 8.00 -15.97
CA SER A 152 5.36 7.03 -16.43
C SER A 152 3.95 7.56 -16.15
N ALA A 153 2.92 6.73 -16.28
CA ALA A 153 1.55 7.10 -15.96
C ALA A 153 1.32 7.41 -14.48
N ASP A 154 2.23 6.99 -13.59
CA ASP A 154 2.15 7.27 -12.16
C ASP A 154 2.63 8.69 -11.81
N SER A 155 2.32 9.14 -10.58
CA SER A 155 2.84 10.38 -10.00
C SER A 155 4.32 10.20 -9.58
N VAL A 156 5.22 10.13 -10.55
CA VAL A 156 6.64 9.81 -10.30
C VAL A 156 7.59 10.66 -11.14
N PHE A 157 8.78 10.93 -10.57
CA PHE A 157 9.95 11.46 -11.24
C PHE A 157 11.08 10.44 -11.13
N GLN A 158 11.57 9.91 -12.23
CA GLN A 158 12.54 8.83 -12.22
C GLN A 158 13.88 9.31 -12.77
N ILE A 159 14.96 8.91 -12.10
CA ILE A 159 16.34 9.23 -12.49
C ILE A 159 17.09 7.91 -12.67
N ALA A 160 17.48 7.61 -13.93
CA ALA A 160 18.34 6.49 -14.20
C ALA A 160 19.79 6.96 -14.42
N ALA A 161 20.73 6.22 -13.82
CA ALA A 161 22.15 6.48 -13.97
C ALA A 161 22.98 5.20 -13.82
N HIS A 162 24.12 5.13 -14.51
CA HIS A 162 25.03 4.01 -14.46
C HIS A 162 25.82 4.00 -13.15
N GLU A 163 25.87 2.84 -12.46
CA GLU A 163 26.49 2.74 -11.13
C GLU A 163 27.96 3.09 -11.10
N GLU A 164 28.73 2.68 -12.10
CA GLU A 164 30.18 2.91 -12.15
C GLU A 164 30.54 4.29 -12.72
N TYR A 165 29.87 4.72 -13.81
CA TYR A 165 30.23 5.97 -14.51
C TYR A 165 29.65 7.22 -13.86
N PHE A 166 28.45 7.14 -13.32
CA PHE A 166 27.81 8.27 -12.60
C PHE A 166 28.06 8.19 -11.09
N GLY A 167 28.06 7.00 -10.54
CA GLY A 167 28.20 6.73 -9.12
C GLY A 167 26.87 6.61 -8.38
N LEU A 168 26.72 5.53 -7.60
CA LEU A 168 25.49 5.23 -6.89
C LEU A 168 25.16 6.29 -5.82
N ASP A 169 26.16 6.75 -5.05
CA ASP A 169 25.97 7.78 -4.03
C ASP A 169 25.55 9.12 -4.64
N LYS A 170 26.11 9.48 -5.81
CA LYS A 170 25.72 10.68 -6.55
C LYS A 170 24.28 10.58 -7.04
N LEU A 171 23.85 9.40 -7.54
CA LEU A 171 22.48 9.16 -7.95
C LEU A 171 21.52 9.34 -6.76
N TYR A 172 21.86 8.80 -5.61
CA TYR A 172 21.01 8.92 -4.41
C TYR A 172 20.92 10.36 -3.89
N ALA A 173 22.05 11.08 -3.87
CA ALA A 173 22.05 12.49 -3.51
C ALA A 173 21.19 13.33 -4.48
N LEU A 174 21.29 13.04 -5.79
CA LEU A 174 20.47 13.70 -6.80
C LEU A 174 18.98 13.40 -6.64
N CYS A 175 18.62 12.14 -6.32
CA CYS A 175 17.21 11.79 -6.04
C CYS A 175 16.68 12.46 -4.77
N THR A 176 17.51 12.62 -3.74
CA THR A 176 17.15 13.38 -2.53
C THR A 176 16.88 14.84 -2.85
N LEU A 177 17.75 15.48 -3.65
CA LEU A 177 17.53 16.84 -4.13
C LEU A 177 16.23 16.94 -4.95
N ALA A 178 16.07 16.04 -5.94
CA ALA A 178 14.88 16.00 -6.79
C ALA A 178 13.59 15.84 -5.97
N ARG A 179 13.60 15.07 -4.87
CA ARG A 179 12.45 14.91 -3.99
C ARG A 179 11.93 16.24 -3.45
N GLY A 180 12.83 17.10 -2.96
CA GLY A 180 12.44 18.44 -2.50
C GLY A 180 11.99 19.36 -3.63
N LEU A 181 12.55 19.22 -4.83
CA LEU A 181 12.18 20.04 -5.97
C LEU A 181 10.77 19.74 -6.47
N VAL A 182 10.39 18.46 -6.58
CA VAL A 182 9.11 18.04 -7.17
C VAL A 182 7.91 18.21 -6.23
N ASP A 183 8.10 18.62 -4.98
CA ASP A 183 7.00 18.89 -4.04
C ASP A 183 6.10 20.03 -4.54
N GLU A 184 6.65 21.01 -5.25
CA GLU A 184 5.87 22.10 -5.87
C GLU A 184 4.84 21.59 -6.88
N TRP A 185 5.05 20.41 -7.45
CA TRP A 185 4.15 19.77 -8.41
C TRP A 185 3.37 18.60 -7.81
N GLN A 186 3.42 18.42 -6.49
CA GLN A 186 2.70 17.35 -5.77
C GLN A 186 2.99 15.93 -6.30
N ILE A 187 4.23 15.70 -6.73
CA ILE A 187 4.67 14.38 -7.24
C ILE A 187 4.91 13.43 -6.08
N GLY A 188 4.24 12.30 -6.11
CA GLY A 188 4.23 11.32 -5.02
C GLY A 188 5.57 10.64 -4.75
N ARG A 189 6.41 10.41 -5.78
CA ARG A 189 7.68 9.69 -5.62
C ARG A 189 8.77 10.18 -6.55
N VAL A 190 10.01 10.15 -6.06
CA VAL A 190 11.22 10.17 -6.89
C VAL A 190 11.86 8.78 -6.83
N ILE A 191 12.29 8.23 -7.96
CA ILE A 191 12.85 6.87 -8.01
C ILE A 191 14.25 6.90 -8.60
N ALA A 192 15.22 6.40 -7.83
CA ALA A 192 16.55 6.07 -8.33
C ALA A 192 16.50 4.74 -9.09
N ARG A 193 16.93 4.77 -10.34
CA ARG A 193 16.99 3.61 -11.24
C ARG A 193 18.44 3.32 -11.66
N PRO A 194 19.27 2.78 -10.77
CA PRO A 194 20.63 2.42 -11.13
C PRO A 194 20.66 1.27 -12.14
N PHE A 195 21.66 1.32 -13.03
CA PHE A 195 21.87 0.28 -14.03
C PHE A 195 23.37 0.06 -14.28
N THR A 196 23.69 -1.08 -14.89
CA THR A 196 25.04 -1.48 -15.33
C THR A 196 25.01 -1.91 -16.79
N GLY A 197 26.17 -2.19 -17.38
CA GLY A 197 26.31 -2.59 -18.76
C GLY A 197 27.13 -1.57 -19.56
N SER A 198 27.62 -1.92 -20.74
CA SER A 198 28.57 -1.09 -21.51
C SER A 198 28.06 -0.61 -22.86
N ARG A 199 26.93 -1.14 -23.33
CA ARG A 199 26.38 -0.83 -24.65
C ARG A 199 24.90 -1.17 -24.76
N LYS A 200 24.25 -0.61 -25.77
CA LYS A 200 22.86 -0.93 -26.13
C LYS A 200 22.64 -2.43 -26.24
N GLY A 201 21.54 -2.92 -25.72
CA GLY A 201 21.18 -4.34 -25.63
C GLY A 201 21.87 -5.11 -24.50
N ALA A 202 22.80 -4.49 -23.77
CA ALA A 202 23.50 -5.09 -22.62
C ALA A 202 23.26 -4.36 -21.30
N PHE A 203 22.50 -3.26 -21.30
CA PHE A 203 22.17 -2.54 -20.07
C PHE A 203 21.16 -3.31 -19.22
N GLN A 204 21.42 -3.36 -17.92
CA GLN A 204 20.57 -4.05 -16.96
C GLN A 204 20.36 -3.19 -15.71
N ARG A 205 19.11 -3.08 -15.26
CA ARG A 205 18.80 -2.45 -13.98
C ARG A 205 19.31 -3.33 -12.85
N THR A 206 19.83 -2.68 -11.80
CA THR A 206 20.34 -3.38 -10.62
C THR A 206 19.30 -3.42 -9.52
N GLY A 207 19.56 -4.20 -8.48
CA GLY A 207 18.74 -4.26 -7.26
C GLY A 207 18.90 -3.02 -6.34
N ASN A 208 19.80 -2.08 -6.68
CA ASN A 208 20.08 -0.88 -5.89
C ASN A 208 19.06 0.26 -6.14
N ARG A 209 17.84 -0.08 -6.61
CA ARG A 209 16.72 0.86 -6.70
C ARG A 209 16.38 1.42 -5.33
N ARG A 210 16.09 2.75 -5.28
CA ARG A 210 15.53 3.41 -4.11
C ARG A 210 14.36 4.29 -4.51
N ASP A 211 13.29 4.23 -3.73
CA ASP A 211 12.12 5.09 -3.88
C ASP A 211 12.15 6.15 -2.76
N TYR A 212 12.03 7.41 -3.16
CA TYR A 212 11.96 8.57 -2.28
C TYR A 212 10.52 9.07 -2.30
N THR A 213 9.73 8.55 -1.39
CA THR A 213 8.31 8.87 -1.26
C THR A 213 8.13 10.21 -0.57
N THR A 214 7.09 10.96 -0.96
CA THR A 214 6.65 12.14 -0.20
C THR A 214 6.26 11.71 1.20
N PRO A 215 6.75 12.37 2.27
CA PRO A 215 6.29 12.07 3.62
C PRO A 215 4.82 12.50 3.80
N PRO A 216 4.09 11.92 4.76
CA PRO A 216 2.77 12.38 5.14
C PRO A 216 2.74 13.88 5.38
N HIS A 217 1.74 14.58 4.82
CA HIS A 217 1.62 16.05 4.85
C HIS A 217 1.25 16.61 6.23
N GLY A 218 0.98 15.75 7.21
CA GLY A 218 0.66 16.11 8.59
C GLY A 218 0.99 14.99 9.56
N PRO A 219 0.74 15.18 10.86
CA PRO A 219 0.91 14.14 11.86
C PRO A 219 -0.14 13.05 11.71
N THR A 220 0.31 11.79 11.80
CA THR A 220 -0.50 10.59 11.73
C THR A 220 -0.65 9.93 13.11
N LEU A 221 -1.44 8.86 13.20
CA LEU A 221 -1.49 7.97 14.36
C LEU A 221 -0.09 7.50 14.77
N LEU A 222 0.77 7.20 13.78
CA LEU A 222 2.11 6.69 14.02
C LEU A 222 2.96 7.72 14.77
N ASP A 223 2.90 8.99 14.33
CA ASP A 223 3.60 10.08 15.01
C ASP A 223 3.10 10.24 16.44
N ARG A 224 1.77 10.23 16.64
CA ARG A 224 1.16 10.41 17.96
C ARG A 224 1.52 9.30 18.93
N LEU A 225 1.54 8.05 18.46
CA LEU A 225 1.94 6.91 19.29
C LEU A 225 3.41 7.01 19.72
N MET A 226 4.29 7.39 18.79
CA MET A 226 5.71 7.62 19.06
C MET A 226 5.93 8.79 20.06
N GLU A 227 5.19 9.89 19.89
CA GLU A 227 5.24 11.05 20.80
C GLU A 227 4.79 10.68 22.22
N ASP A 228 3.87 9.73 22.36
CA ASP A 228 3.38 9.20 23.66
C ASP A 228 4.29 8.13 24.27
N GLY A 229 5.42 7.82 23.63
CA GLY A 229 6.39 6.83 24.08
C GLY A 229 6.05 5.39 23.71
N GLY A 230 5.09 5.17 22.82
CA GLY A 230 4.79 3.86 22.23
C GLY A 230 5.77 3.45 21.13
N GLU A 231 5.60 2.26 20.61
CA GLU A 231 6.42 1.70 19.55
C GLU A 231 5.59 1.46 18.28
N VAL A 232 6.18 1.74 17.11
CA VAL A 232 5.58 1.40 15.81
C VAL A 232 6.53 0.49 15.05
N ILE A 233 6.14 -0.76 14.89
CA ILE A 233 6.87 -1.77 14.12
C ILE A 233 6.24 -1.89 12.74
N SER A 234 6.97 -1.47 11.73
CA SER A 234 6.59 -1.62 10.32
C SER A 234 7.07 -2.96 9.79
N VAL A 235 6.16 -3.73 9.16
CA VAL A 235 6.48 -4.99 8.48
C VAL A 235 6.17 -4.84 6.99
N GLY A 236 7.15 -5.14 6.14
CA GLY A 236 7.05 -4.95 4.69
C GLY A 236 7.28 -3.51 4.27
N LYS A 237 6.39 -2.94 3.44
CA LYS A 237 6.56 -1.61 2.81
C LYS A 237 6.03 -0.43 3.62
N VAL A 238 5.45 -0.64 4.79
CA VAL A 238 4.83 0.47 5.57
C VAL A 238 5.83 1.60 5.83
N ALA A 239 7.08 1.31 6.19
CA ALA A 239 8.10 2.34 6.40
C ALA A 239 8.36 3.17 5.13
N ASP A 240 8.36 2.56 3.95
CA ASP A 240 8.54 3.28 2.68
C ASP A 240 7.32 4.15 2.36
N ILE A 241 6.10 3.69 2.65
CA ILE A 241 4.85 4.41 2.43
C ILE A 241 4.77 5.68 3.31
N PHE A 242 5.26 5.60 4.54
CA PHE A 242 5.32 6.74 5.47
C PHE A 242 6.65 7.51 5.41
N ALA A 243 7.54 7.22 4.43
CA ALA A 243 8.87 7.82 4.33
C ALA A 243 9.69 7.71 5.64
N GLY A 244 9.50 6.63 6.39
CA GLY A 244 10.12 6.38 7.70
C GLY A 244 9.54 7.18 8.87
N ARG A 245 8.58 8.06 8.62
CA ARG A 245 8.00 8.93 9.65
C ARG A 245 7.09 8.16 10.59
N GLY A 246 7.25 8.37 11.90
CA GLY A 246 6.47 7.68 12.93
C GLY A 246 6.78 6.19 13.08
N ILE A 247 7.92 5.71 12.58
CA ILE A 247 8.34 4.30 12.63
C ILE A 247 9.55 4.15 13.55
N SER A 248 9.42 3.29 14.57
CA SER A 248 10.53 2.97 15.48
C SER A 248 11.38 1.79 15.00
N LYS A 249 10.75 0.81 14.33
CA LYS A 249 11.42 -0.40 13.84
C LYS A 249 10.86 -0.83 12.49
N THR A 250 11.74 -1.25 11.59
CA THR A 250 11.35 -1.77 10.27
C THR A 250 11.83 -3.21 10.11
N ILE A 251 10.91 -4.10 9.76
CA ILE A 251 11.17 -5.50 9.42
C ILE A 251 10.88 -5.69 7.93
N LYS A 252 11.92 -6.00 7.16
CA LYS A 252 11.78 -6.30 5.73
C LYS A 252 11.53 -7.78 5.54
N ALA A 253 10.54 -8.11 4.73
CA ALA A 253 10.23 -9.47 4.31
C ALA A 253 9.61 -9.42 2.90
N ASP A 254 9.83 -10.45 2.10
CA ASP A 254 9.35 -10.54 0.73
C ASP A 254 8.34 -11.68 0.60
N GLY A 255 7.17 -11.35 0.06
CA GLY A 255 6.06 -12.27 -0.12
C GLY A 255 5.19 -12.45 1.14
N ASN A 256 3.89 -12.69 0.92
CA ASN A 256 2.89 -12.73 1.98
C ASN A 256 3.21 -13.75 3.09
N GLN A 257 3.82 -14.89 2.76
CA GLN A 257 4.18 -15.89 3.77
C GLN A 257 5.25 -15.38 4.74
N ALA A 258 6.34 -14.80 4.20
CA ALA A 258 7.41 -14.23 5.02
C ALA A 258 6.94 -12.98 5.80
N LEU A 259 6.05 -12.17 5.22
CA LEU A 259 5.42 -11.05 5.91
C LEU A 259 4.56 -11.52 7.10
N PHE A 260 3.84 -12.64 6.93
CA PHE A 260 3.05 -13.22 8.00
C PHE A 260 3.95 -13.76 9.13
N ASP A 261 5.03 -14.50 8.78
CA ASP A 261 6.03 -14.96 9.76
C ASP A 261 6.64 -13.80 10.54
N ALA A 262 7.06 -12.76 9.83
CA ALA A 262 7.63 -11.55 10.45
C ALA A 262 6.63 -10.83 11.37
N THR A 263 5.33 -10.87 11.03
CA THR A 263 4.25 -10.32 11.88
C THR A 263 4.08 -11.13 13.16
N LEU A 264 4.09 -12.46 13.08
CA LEU A 264 4.01 -13.33 14.26
C LEU A 264 5.23 -13.16 15.17
N ASP A 265 6.44 -13.09 14.58
CA ASP A 265 7.67 -12.84 15.32
C ASP A 265 7.65 -11.48 16.03
N ALA A 266 7.19 -10.44 15.33
CA ALA A 266 7.03 -9.12 15.92
C ALA A 266 6.03 -9.16 17.09
N LEU A 267 4.86 -9.81 16.90
CA LEU A 267 3.83 -9.94 17.94
C LEU A 267 4.35 -10.68 19.17
N SER A 268 5.13 -11.74 18.97
CA SER A 268 5.68 -12.55 20.06
C SER A 268 6.64 -11.79 20.97
N THR A 269 7.30 -10.75 20.43
CA THR A 269 8.32 -9.95 21.12
C THR A 269 7.87 -8.54 21.47
N ALA A 270 6.71 -8.10 20.96
CA ALA A 270 6.19 -6.77 21.20
C ALA A 270 5.87 -6.52 22.69
N HIS A 271 6.21 -5.31 23.13
CA HIS A 271 5.80 -4.81 24.44
C HIS A 271 4.38 -4.22 24.36
N ASP A 272 3.81 -3.94 25.53
CA ASP A 272 2.57 -3.17 25.59
C ASP A 272 2.79 -1.78 24.93
N HIS A 273 1.73 -1.19 24.45
CA HIS A 273 1.77 0.11 23.77
C HIS A 273 2.54 0.08 22.41
N THR A 274 2.43 -1.04 21.71
CA THR A 274 3.07 -1.26 20.40
C THR A 274 2.02 -1.42 19.29
N LEU A 275 2.20 -0.71 18.18
CA LEU A 275 1.48 -0.93 16.93
C LEU A 275 2.36 -1.74 15.97
N ILE A 276 1.91 -2.92 15.55
CA ILE A 276 2.52 -3.67 14.45
C ILE A 276 1.69 -3.39 13.21
N PHE A 277 2.29 -2.77 12.20
CA PHE A 277 1.62 -2.42 10.96
C PHE A 277 2.24 -3.20 9.80
N THR A 278 1.49 -4.16 9.25
CA THR A 278 1.95 -5.05 8.17
C THR A 278 1.22 -4.75 6.87
N ASN A 279 1.97 -4.62 5.78
CA ASN A 279 1.45 -4.51 4.42
C ASN A 279 1.71 -5.80 3.63
N PHE A 280 0.65 -6.56 3.31
CA PHE A 280 0.68 -7.79 2.53
C PHE A 280 0.61 -7.48 1.02
N VAL A 281 1.72 -7.05 0.46
CA VAL A 281 1.81 -6.42 -0.85
C VAL A 281 1.56 -7.35 -2.06
N ASP A 282 1.63 -8.67 -1.90
CA ASP A 282 1.48 -9.60 -3.03
C ASP A 282 0.07 -9.54 -3.64
N PHE A 283 -0.95 -9.26 -2.83
CA PHE A 283 -2.33 -9.11 -3.30
C PHE A 283 -2.43 -8.08 -4.41
N ASP A 284 -1.81 -6.93 -4.21
CA ASP A 284 -1.73 -5.85 -5.18
C ASP A 284 -0.69 -6.16 -6.29
N MET A 285 0.58 -6.34 -5.91
CA MET A 285 1.70 -6.36 -6.83
C MET A 285 1.74 -7.59 -7.75
N LEU A 286 1.41 -8.77 -7.21
CA LEU A 286 1.50 -10.02 -7.97
C LEU A 286 0.19 -10.42 -8.63
N TYR A 287 -0.95 -10.07 -8.03
CA TYR A 287 -2.24 -10.59 -8.47
C TYR A 287 -3.19 -9.50 -8.97
N GLY A 288 -3.36 -8.40 -8.25
CA GLY A 288 -4.20 -7.27 -8.64
C GLY A 288 -3.74 -6.62 -9.94
N HIS A 289 -2.58 -6.01 -9.94
CA HIS A 289 -1.99 -5.37 -11.13
C HIS A 289 -1.75 -6.31 -12.31
N ARG A 290 -1.51 -7.59 -12.05
CA ARG A 290 -1.30 -8.60 -13.09
C ARG A 290 -2.56 -9.26 -13.59
N ARG A 291 -3.71 -8.91 -13.00
CA ARG A 291 -5.02 -9.47 -13.35
C ARG A 291 -5.05 -11.01 -13.21
N ASP A 292 -4.34 -11.55 -12.21
CA ASP A 292 -4.29 -12.97 -11.89
C ASP A 292 -5.34 -13.33 -10.82
N VAL A 293 -6.58 -13.55 -11.24
CA VAL A 293 -7.71 -13.91 -10.36
C VAL A 293 -7.41 -15.19 -9.58
N THR A 294 -6.85 -16.20 -10.23
CA THR A 294 -6.53 -17.48 -9.58
C THR A 294 -5.45 -17.32 -8.51
N GLY A 295 -4.38 -16.58 -8.83
CA GLY A 295 -3.32 -16.28 -7.87
C GLY A 295 -3.83 -15.48 -6.68
N TYR A 296 -4.73 -14.53 -6.91
CA TYR A 296 -5.36 -13.74 -5.84
C TYR A 296 -6.20 -14.63 -4.90
N ALA A 297 -7.03 -15.51 -5.47
CA ALA A 297 -7.81 -16.48 -4.70
C ALA A 297 -6.92 -17.39 -3.86
N LEU A 298 -5.86 -17.96 -4.46
CA LEU A 298 -4.87 -18.79 -3.74
C LEU A 298 -4.19 -18.04 -2.59
N ALA A 299 -3.87 -16.75 -2.80
CA ALA A 299 -3.26 -15.92 -1.78
C ALA A 299 -4.22 -15.63 -0.62
N LEU A 300 -5.51 -15.37 -0.90
CA LEU A 300 -6.54 -15.21 0.13
C LEU A 300 -6.74 -16.49 0.95
N GLU A 301 -6.82 -17.63 0.28
CA GLU A 301 -6.95 -18.94 0.93
C GLU A 301 -5.70 -19.28 1.77
N ALA A 302 -4.51 -18.90 1.29
CA ALA A 302 -3.27 -19.10 2.04
C ALA A 302 -3.19 -18.21 3.28
N PHE A 303 -3.59 -16.95 3.16
CA PHE A 303 -3.68 -16.01 4.27
C PHE A 303 -4.71 -16.46 5.31
N ASP A 304 -5.90 -16.86 4.85
CA ASP A 304 -6.98 -17.34 5.71
C ASP A 304 -6.56 -18.52 6.59
N ARG A 305 -5.85 -19.50 6.00
CA ARG A 305 -5.35 -20.67 6.74
C ARG A 305 -4.42 -20.32 7.89
N ARG A 306 -3.74 -19.17 7.83
CA ARG A 306 -2.78 -18.73 8.84
C ARG A 306 -3.39 -17.83 9.94
N LEU A 307 -4.61 -17.32 9.75
CA LEU A 307 -5.26 -16.47 10.76
C LEU A 307 -5.38 -17.12 12.15
N PRO A 308 -5.65 -18.44 12.29
CA PRO A 308 -5.62 -19.09 13.60
C PRO A 308 -4.27 -19.02 14.32
N GLU A 309 -3.14 -18.98 13.58
CA GLU A 309 -1.81 -18.80 14.18
C GLU A 309 -1.70 -17.42 14.84
N LEU A 310 -2.14 -16.37 14.12
CA LEU A 310 -2.19 -15.01 14.66
C LEU A 310 -3.07 -14.92 15.90
N GLN A 311 -4.28 -15.46 15.81
CA GLN A 311 -5.24 -15.46 16.93
C GLN A 311 -4.71 -16.15 18.17
N ALA A 312 -3.95 -17.25 18.00
CA ALA A 312 -3.36 -18.00 19.12
C ALA A 312 -2.22 -17.24 19.82
N CYS A 313 -1.62 -16.25 19.16
CA CYS A 313 -0.55 -15.42 19.72
C CYS A 313 -1.06 -14.20 20.49
N LEU A 314 -2.35 -13.86 20.39
CA LEU A 314 -2.90 -12.65 21.00
C LEU A 314 -2.95 -12.75 22.53
N LYS A 315 -2.53 -11.68 23.19
CA LYS A 315 -2.70 -11.45 24.64
C LYS A 315 -4.12 -10.90 24.90
N THR A 316 -4.52 -10.90 26.16
CA THR A 316 -5.89 -10.55 26.58
C THR A 316 -6.37 -9.19 26.06
N ASP A 317 -5.49 -8.20 26.01
CA ASP A 317 -5.84 -6.83 25.63
C ASP A 317 -5.46 -6.49 24.18
N ASP A 318 -4.93 -7.47 23.40
CA ASP A 318 -4.55 -7.22 22.02
C ASP A 318 -5.77 -7.02 21.12
N LEU A 319 -5.63 -6.13 20.16
CA LEU A 319 -6.61 -5.82 19.12
C LEU A 319 -5.99 -6.00 17.74
N VAL A 320 -6.68 -6.75 16.88
CA VAL A 320 -6.31 -6.93 15.47
C VAL A 320 -7.31 -6.21 14.60
N LEU A 321 -6.82 -5.37 13.70
CA LEU A 321 -7.59 -4.70 12.65
C LEU A 321 -7.08 -5.16 11.29
N ALA A 322 -7.94 -5.75 10.46
CA ALA A 322 -7.63 -6.14 9.11
C ALA A 322 -8.49 -5.34 8.13
N THR A 323 -7.82 -4.75 7.13
CA THR A 323 -8.44 -3.87 6.13
C THR A 323 -7.65 -3.92 4.81
N ALA A 324 -8.03 -3.10 3.85
CA ALA A 324 -7.25 -2.80 2.65
C ALA A 324 -7.04 -1.28 2.54
N ASP A 325 -6.03 -0.88 1.80
CA ASP A 325 -5.72 0.52 1.49
C ASP A 325 -6.43 1.03 0.22
N HIS A 326 -6.80 0.13 -0.68
CA HIS A 326 -7.57 0.36 -1.90
C HIS A 326 -8.08 -0.96 -2.46
N GLY A 327 -8.89 -0.92 -3.52
CA GLY A 327 -9.19 -2.07 -4.37
C GLY A 327 -8.13 -2.26 -5.46
N CYS A 328 -8.04 -3.47 -5.97
CA CYS A 328 -7.26 -3.79 -7.18
C CYS A 328 -7.89 -5.01 -7.86
N ASP A 329 -9.08 -4.81 -8.44
CA ASP A 329 -9.91 -5.87 -9.00
C ASP A 329 -9.22 -6.56 -10.19
N PRO A 330 -8.84 -7.84 -10.05
CA PRO A 330 -8.11 -8.54 -11.09
C PRO A 330 -8.94 -8.85 -12.34
N THR A 331 -10.24 -8.59 -12.30
CA THR A 331 -11.15 -8.76 -13.46
C THR A 331 -11.40 -7.44 -14.18
N TYR A 332 -11.01 -6.31 -13.58
CA TYR A 332 -11.30 -4.98 -14.12
C TYR A 332 -10.31 -4.61 -15.24
N PRO A 333 -10.73 -3.83 -16.25
CA PRO A 333 -9.85 -3.41 -17.34
C PRO A 333 -8.63 -2.60 -16.86
N GLY A 334 -7.57 -2.63 -17.65
CA GLY A 334 -6.32 -1.91 -17.33
C GLY A 334 -5.45 -2.64 -16.30
N HIS A 335 -4.57 -1.91 -15.62
CA HIS A 335 -3.63 -2.44 -14.62
C HIS A 335 -3.53 -1.53 -13.39
N ASP A 336 -4.48 -0.62 -13.21
CA ASP A 336 -4.51 0.35 -12.11
C ASP A 336 -5.30 -0.20 -10.91
N HIS A 337 -5.14 0.45 -9.76
CA HIS A 337 -6.00 0.26 -8.59
C HIS A 337 -7.45 0.62 -8.93
N THR A 338 -8.38 0.08 -8.18
CA THR A 338 -9.80 0.39 -8.29
C THR A 338 -10.31 1.06 -7.02
N ARG A 339 -11.17 2.09 -7.20
CA ARG A 339 -11.80 2.80 -6.08
C ARG A 339 -12.97 1.99 -5.56
N GLU A 340 -12.81 1.41 -4.40
CA GLU A 340 -13.78 0.51 -3.79
C GLU A 340 -13.96 0.82 -2.29
N HIS A 341 -15.04 0.31 -1.71
CA HIS A 341 -15.12 0.20 -0.26
C HIS A 341 -14.14 -0.87 0.22
N VAL A 342 -13.50 -0.62 1.35
CA VAL A 342 -12.59 -1.58 1.96
C VAL A 342 -13.22 -2.23 3.20
N PRO A 343 -12.90 -3.50 3.52
CA PRO A 343 -13.39 -4.14 4.73
C PRO A 343 -12.77 -3.50 5.97
N VAL A 344 -13.55 -3.45 7.05
CA VAL A 344 -13.08 -3.12 8.40
C VAL A 344 -13.40 -4.31 9.28
N LEU A 345 -12.40 -5.15 9.55
CA LEU A 345 -12.55 -6.36 10.36
C LEU A 345 -11.73 -6.22 11.62
N VAL A 346 -12.38 -6.39 12.77
CA VAL A 346 -11.73 -6.23 14.06
C VAL A 346 -11.92 -7.48 14.91
N SER A 347 -10.85 -7.96 15.50
CA SER A 347 -10.86 -9.10 16.40
C SER A 347 -9.88 -8.92 17.56
N GLY A 348 -10.04 -9.71 18.59
CA GLY A 348 -9.19 -9.73 19.77
C GLY A 348 -9.94 -10.41 20.92
N PRO A 349 -9.25 -10.86 21.97
CA PRO A 349 -9.88 -11.60 23.06
C PRO A 349 -11.01 -10.84 23.79
N ARG A 350 -11.00 -9.50 23.74
CA ARG A 350 -12.04 -8.63 24.34
C ARG A 350 -12.90 -7.92 23.30
N CYS A 351 -12.77 -8.28 22.01
CA CYS A 351 -13.56 -7.69 20.96
C CYS A 351 -14.97 -8.32 20.92
N CYS A 352 -16.01 -7.50 20.83
CA CYS A 352 -17.38 -7.96 20.66
C CYS A 352 -17.70 -8.20 19.20
N PRO A 353 -18.42 -9.28 18.85
CA PRO A 353 -18.98 -9.45 17.52
C PRO A 353 -20.13 -8.43 17.32
N VAL A 354 -19.87 -7.43 16.49
CA VAL A 354 -20.83 -6.36 16.21
C VAL A 354 -20.69 -5.87 14.78
N GLU A 355 -21.82 -5.50 14.16
CA GLU A 355 -21.83 -4.81 12.89
C GLU A 355 -21.49 -3.33 13.09
N LEU A 356 -20.44 -2.87 12.43
CA LEU A 356 -19.98 -1.47 12.43
C LEU A 356 -20.68 -0.63 11.36
N GLY A 357 -21.29 -1.27 10.36
CA GLY A 357 -21.91 -0.63 9.21
C GLY A 357 -20.90 0.06 8.29
N GLU A 358 -21.39 1.07 7.55
CA GLU A 358 -20.59 1.92 6.70
C GLU A 358 -19.80 2.95 7.51
N ARG A 359 -18.49 3.02 7.28
CA ARG A 359 -17.62 4.05 7.84
C ARG A 359 -17.34 5.11 6.77
N GLN A 360 -17.50 6.38 7.15
CA GLN A 360 -17.42 7.52 6.21
C GLN A 360 -15.98 7.92 5.82
N GLY A 361 -14.98 7.22 6.34
CA GLY A 361 -13.58 7.39 6.01
C GLY A 361 -12.72 6.31 6.63
N PHE A 362 -11.57 6.04 6.02
CA PHE A 362 -10.57 5.13 6.59
C PHE A 362 -10.00 5.69 7.90
N ALA A 363 -10.06 7.01 8.08
CA ALA A 363 -9.60 7.69 9.28
C ALA A 363 -10.30 7.22 10.57
N ASP A 364 -11.48 6.61 10.47
CA ASP A 364 -12.18 6.01 11.60
C ASP A 364 -11.37 4.90 12.26
N MET A 365 -10.58 4.15 11.46
CA MET A 365 -9.67 3.13 11.95
C MET A 365 -8.54 3.74 12.78
N GLY A 366 -7.87 4.79 12.25
CA GLY A 366 -6.84 5.52 12.98
C GLY A 366 -7.35 6.14 14.27
N GLN A 367 -8.53 6.76 14.22
CA GLN A 367 -9.16 7.35 15.40
C GLN A 367 -9.54 6.30 16.45
N THR A 368 -9.91 5.09 16.00
CA THR A 368 -10.22 3.98 16.91
C THR A 368 -8.95 3.47 17.59
N LEU A 369 -7.85 3.32 16.84
CA LEU A 369 -6.56 2.94 17.39
C LEU A 369 -5.98 4.03 18.30
N ALA A 370 -6.15 5.31 17.97
CA ALA A 370 -5.77 6.41 18.88
C ALA A 370 -6.51 6.32 20.22
N ALA A 371 -7.82 6.07 20.17
CA ALA A 371 -8.63 5.87 21.39
C ALA A 371 -8.21 4.60 22.15
N TYR A 372 -7.88 3.52 21.45
CA TYR A 372 -7.40 2.27 22.04
C TYR A 372 -6.07 2.46 22.81
N PHE A 373 -5.14 3.21 22.25
CA PHE A 373 -3.87 3.57 22.89
C PHE A 373 -3.99 4.69 23.95
N GLY A 374 -5.18 5.25 24.13
CA GLY A 374 -5.39 6.36 25.08
C GLY A 374 -4.81 7.70 24.63
N LEU A 375 -4.50 7.84 23.33
CA LEU A 375 -3.94 9.06 22.77
C LEU A 375 -4.99 10.18 22.66
N ASN A 376 -4.52 11.42 22.55
CA ASN A 376 -5.39 12.52 22.15
C ASN A 376 -6.03 12.24 20.78
N PRO A 377 -7.29 12.66 20.57
CA PRO A 377 -7.98 12.45 19.30
C PRO A 377 -7.17 12.98 18.11
N LEU A 378 -7.21 12.23 17.01
CA LEU A 378 -6.72 12.69 15.71
C LEU A 378 -7.68 13.76 15.15
N ASN A 379 -7.22 14.49 14.13
CA ASN A 379 -8.03 15.54 13.52
C ASN A 379 -9.21 15.00 12.72
N ASN A 380 -9.10 13.76 12.23
CA ASN A 380 -10.10 13.13 11.37
C ASN A 380 -10.52 11.77 11.92
N GLY A 381 -11.70 11.33 11.50
CA GLY A 381 -12.28 10.03 11.85
C GLY A 381 -13.13 10.04 13.12
N THR A 382 -13.94 9.03 13.24
CA THR A 382 -14.82 8.76 14.40
C THR A 382 -14.52 7.38 14.95
N SER A 383 -14.09 7.33 16.22
CA SER A 383 -13.77 6.08 16.89
C SER A 383 -15.00 5.20 17.09
N PHE A 384 -14.87 3.93 16.75
CA PHE A 384 -15.84 2.88 17.07
C PHE A 384 -15.40 1.98 18.23
N LEU A 385 -14.36 2.34 18.98
CA LEU A 385 -13.80 1.54 20.07
C LEU A 385 -14.87 1.10 21.08
N LYS A 386 -15.76 2.00 21.49
CA LYS A 386 -16.83 1.71 22.43
C LYS A 386 -17.85 0.68 21.94
N GLN A 387 -17.96 0.49 20.61
CA GLN A 387 -18.86 -0.50 20.03
C GLN A 387 -18.27 -1.90 20.07
N ILE A 388 -16.93 -2.00 20.01
CA ILE A 388 -16.21 -3.27 19.88
C ILE A 388 -15.64 -3.80 21.20
N THR A 389 -15.64 -3.02 22.27
CA THR A 389 -15.10 -3.44 23.58
C THR A 389 -16.21 -3.82 24.53
N LEU A 390 -16.05 -4.96 25.22
CA LEU A 390 -16.87 -5.29 26.38
C LEU A 390 -16.59 -4.25 27.46
N GLU A 391 -17.63 -3.58 27.96
CA GLU A 391 -17.49 -2.78 29.18
C GLU A 391 -16.96 -3.71 30.28
N SER A 392 -15.90 -3.31 30.96
CA SER A 392 -15.41 -4.03 32.12
C SER A 392 -16.58 -4.03 33.17
N PRO A 393 -16.93 -5.18 33.75
CA PRO A 393 -17.90 -5.16 34.83
C PRO A 393 -17.38 -4.24 35.92
N SER A 394 -18.17 -3.20 36.22
CA SER A 394 -17.93 -2.18 37.25
C SER A 394 -17.81 -2.79 38.63
#